data_24674ae539c365067c1cf82a38672c25
#
_entry.id   24674ae539c365067c1cf82a38672c25
#
_cell.length_a   1.000
_cell.length_b   1.000
_cell.length_c   1.000
_cell.angle_alpha   90.00
_cell.angle_beta   90.00
_cell.angle_gamma   90.00
#
_symmetry.space_group_name_H-M   'P 1'
#
loop_
_entity.id
_entity.type
_entity.pdbx_description
1 polymer ?
#
loop_
_entity_poly.entity_id
_entity_poly.type
_entity_poly.pdbx_seq_one_letter_code
_entity_poly.pdbx_strand_id
1 'polypeptide(L)'
;MWYFMLYLAFAVWVFIDAKKRMNQPVGWPAATFLLGPIVLPVYFAKRNLKEGEVREGGTGWNVIKNFALFWTLTIAVGAIVGMVNAGQVADRATTQAQKAGAALGATLGMGMIFVLWLGVVTAALILGLFLKKSSIVEHGPTGPLVQATTVE
;
A
#
# COMPACT_ATOMS: atom_id res chain seq x y z
N MET A 1 -10.71 -2.95 -19.08
CA MET A 1 -11.51 -1.71 -18.77
C MET A 1 -11.63 -1.43 -17.27
N TRP A 2 -11.94 -2.41 -16.40
CA TRP A 2 -12.11 -2.19 -14.95
C TRP A 2 -10.84 -1.66 -14.23
N TYR A 3 -9.63 -1.98 -14.70
CA TYR A 3 -8.38 -1.45 -14.14
C TYR A 3 -8.30 0.07 -14.21
N PHE A 4 -8.75 0.68 -15.31
CA PHE A 4 -8.79 2.14 -15.45
C PHE A 4 -9.73 2.79 -14.44
N MET A 5 -10.86 2.16 -14.15
CA MET A 5 -11.78 2.61 -13.12
C MET A 5 -11.11 2.59 -11.73
N LEU A 6 -10.36 1.54 -11.44
CA LEU A 6 -9.59 1.42 -10.21
C LEU A 6 -8.50 2.50 -10.12
N TYR A 7 -7.73 2.72 -11.19
CA TYR A 7 -6.69 3.74 -11.23
C TYR A 7 -7.29 5.15 -11.08
N LEU A 8 -8.41 5.40 -11.72
CA LEU A 8 -9.16 6.66 -11.59
C LEU A 8 -9.64 6.86 -10.15
N ALA A 9 -10.19 5.83 -9.52
CA ALA A 9 -10.64 5.92 -8.13
C ALA A 9 -9.49 6.26 -7.17
N PHE A 10 -8.34 5.61 -7.31
CA PHE A 10 -7.15 5.93 -6.52
C PHE A 10 -6.62 7.34 -6.83
N ALA A 11 -6.60 7.77 -8.09
CA ALA A 11 -6.16 9.10 -8.48
C ALA A 11 -7.05 10.20 -7.88
N VAL A 12 -8.37 10.01 -7.92
CA VAL A 12 -9.35 10.92 -7.30
C VAL A 12 -9.15 10.97 -5.79
N TRP A 13 -8.96 9.81 -5.15
CA TRP A 13 -8.70 9.77 -3.71
C TRP A 13 -7.40 10.50 -3.34
N VAL A 14 -6.31 10.26 -4.08
CA VAL A 14 -5.02 10.96 -3.90
C VAL A 14 -5.18 12.46 -4.11
N PHE A 15 -5.97 12.88 -5.11
CA PHE A 15 -6.25 14.30 -5.35
C PHE A 15 -6.92 14.97 -4.14
N ILE A 16 -7.95 14.33 -3.59
CA ILE A 16 -8.66 14.84 -2.42
C ILE A 16 -7.74 14.92 -1.19
N ASP A 17 -6.94 13.88 -0.95
CA ASP A 17 -6.01 13.86 0.19
C ASP A 17 -4.87 14.87 0.01
N ALA A 18 -4.27 14.96 -1.19
CA ALA A 18 -3.21 15.92 -1.50
C ALA A 18 -3.69 17.38 -1.35
N LYS A 19 -4.92 17.68 -1.81
CA LYS A 19 -5.52 19.01 -1.64
C LYS A 19 -5.71 19.36 -0.16
N LYS A 20 -6.19 18.41 0.66
CA LYS A 20 -6.38 18.62 2.11
C LYS A 20 -5.06 18.79 2.87
N ARG A 21 -3.94 18.33 2.30
CA ARG A 21 -2.61 18.40 2.92
C ARG A 21 -1.74 19.51 2.36
N MET A 22 -2.28 20.38 1.48
CA MET A 22 -1.52 21.43 0.78
C MET A 22 -0.27 20.87 0.07
N ASN A 23 -0.35 19.60 -0.37
CA ASN A 23 0.69 18.94 -1.15
C ASN A 23 0.37 19.12 -2.65
N GLN A 24 1.32 18.85 -3.54
CA GLN A 24 1.16 19.01 -4.99
C GLN A 24 -0.14 18.35 -5.50
N PRO A 25 -1.23 19.13 -5.71
CA PRO A 25 -2.55 18.54 -5.93
C PRO A 25 -2.74 17.93 -7.32
N VAL A 26 -1.79 18.14 -8.24
CA VAL A 26 -1.87 17.63 -9.61
C VAL A 26 -0.85 16.53 -9.86
N GLY A 27 0.38 16.69 -9.36
CA GLY A 27 1.47 15.75 -9.65
C GLY A 27 1.23 14.34 -9.14
N TRP A 28 0.81 14.18 -7.90
CA TRP A 28 0.55 12.88 -7.30
C TRP A 28 -0.64 12.13 -7.89
N PRO A 29 -1.81 12.78 -8.11
CA PRO A 29 -2.92 12.13 -8.81
C PRO A 29 -2.58 11.71 -10.23
N ALA A 30 -1.87 12.55 -10.99
CA ALA A 30 -1.43 12.22 -12.34
C ALA A 30 -0.49 11.00 -12.34
N ALA A 31 0.49 10.96 -11.44
CA ALA A 31 1.37 9.81 -11.27
C ALA A 31 0.59 8.55 -10.90
N THR A 32 -0.41 8.66 -9.99
CA THR A 32 -1.25 7.53 -9.59
C THR A 32 -2.13 7.04 -10.73
N PHE A 33 -2.65 7.94 -11.57
CA PHE A 33 -3.44 7.56 -12.73
C PHE A 33 -2.60 6.83 -13.80
N LEU A 34 -1.37 7.28 -14.05
CA LEU A 34 -0.49 6.71 -15.07
C LEU A 34 0.16 5.39 -14.62
N LEU A 35 0.67 5.35 -13.39
CA LEU A 35 1.45 4.24 -12.85
C LEU A 35 0.63 3.33 -11.92
N GLY A 36 -0.60 3.72 -11.64
CA GLY A 36 -1.50 2.97 -10.77
C GLY A 36 -1.11 3.00 -9.29
N PRO A 37 -1.66 2.06 -8.49
CA PRO A 37 -1.48 2.03 -7.04
C PRO A 37 -0.02 1.88 -6.57
N ILE A 38 0.92 1.51 -7.44
CA ILE A 38 2.34 1.35 -7.10
C ILE A 38 2.98 2.67 -6.62
N VAL A 39 2.39 3.81 -6.97
CA VAL A 39 2.84 5.14 -6.53
C VAL A 39 2.45 5.41 -5.07
N LEU A 40 1.41 4.74 -4.55
CA LEU A 40 0.87 5.02 -3.21
C LEU A 40 1.90 4.88 -2.08
N PRO A 41 2.79 3.87 -2.03
CA PRO A 41 3.83 3.78 -1.01
C PRO A 41 4.70 5.03 -0.93
N VAL A 42 5.08 5.58 -2.10
CA VAL A 42 5.90 6.79 -2.20
C VAL A 42 5.09 8.02 -1.81
N TYR A 43 3.85 8.11 -2.27
CA TYR A 43 2.94 9.19 -1.88
C TYR A 43 2.77 9.25 -0.36
N PHE A 44 2.45 8.12 0.29
CA PHE A 44 2.28 8.05 1.74
C PHE A 44 3.55 8.41 2.52
N ALA A 45 4.72 8.09 1.97
CA ALA A 45 6.01 8.44 2.57
C ALA A 45 6.39 9.91 2.42
N LYS A 46 5.87 10.59 1.39
CA LYS A 46 6.25 11.98 1.05
C LYS A 46 5.13 13.00 1.25
N ARG A 47 3.89 12.56 1.53
CA ARG A 47 2.78 13.49 1.74
C ARG A 47 3.03 14.39 2.96
N ASN A 48 2.55 15.61 2.91
CA ASN A 48 2.62 16.51 4.05
C ASN A 48 1.84 15.92 5.25
N LEU A 49 2.41 16.07 6.42
CA LEU A 49 1.77 15.65 7.67
C LEU A 49 0.69 16.67 8.07
N LYS A 50 -0.41 16.16 8.61
CA LYS A 50 -1.43 16.98 9.24
C LYS A 50 -1.02 17.30 10.68
N GLU A 51 -1.76 18.23 11.28
CA GLU A 51 -1.62 18.55 12.70
C GLU A 51 -1.77 17.28 13.56
N GLY A 52 -0.84 17.07 14.49
CA GLY A 52 -0.79 15.90 15.36
C GLY A 52 -0.26 14.61 14.70
N GLU A 53 -0.02 14.59 13.38
CA GLU A 53 0.64 13.44 12.74
C GLU A 53 2.15 13.50 12.97
N VAL A 54 2.75 12.33 13.27
CA VAL A 54 4.19 12.16 13.43
C VAL A 54 4.68 11.07 12.47
N ARG A 55 5.81 11.30 11.83
CA ARG A 55 6.48 10.34 10.95
C ARG A 55 7.92 10.14 11.42
N GLU A 56 8.29 8.89 11.67
CA GLU A 56 9.61 8.53 12.16
C GLU A 56 10.39 7.72 11.11
N GLY A 57 11.71 7.71 11.25
CA GLY A 57 12.61 6.82 10.52
C GLY A 57 13.04 7.31 9.13
N GLY A 58 12.59 8.51 8.72
CA GLY A 58 12.94 9.13 7.44
C GLY A 58 12.19 8.55 6.24
N THR A 59 12.34 9.19 5.08
CA THR A 59 11.58 8.88 3.86
C THR A 59 11.81 7.45 3.36
N GLY A 60 13.06 6.98 3.35
CA GLY A 60 13.40 5.64 2.84
C GLY A 60 12.67 4.53 3.62
N TRP A 61 12.72 4.57 4.94
CA TRP A 61 11.99 3.66 5.82
C TRP A 61 10.48 3.69 5.54
N ASN A 62 9.92 4.90 5.42
CA ASN A 62 8.48 5.05 5.21
C ASN A 62 8.02 4.57 3.83
N VAL A 63 8.83 4.70 2.78
CA VAL A 63 8.55 4.11 1.46
C VAL A 63 8.49 2.59 1.57
N ILE A 64 9.51 1.97 2.15
CA ILE A 64 9.60 0.50 2.29
C ILE A 64 8.48 -0.05 3.18
N LYS A 65 8.21 0.59 4.32
CA LYS A 65 7.10 0.24 5.22
C LYS A 65 5.75 0.27 4.50
N ASN A 66 5.47 1.35 3.77
CA ASN A 66 4.23 1.47 3.04
C ASN A 66 4.17 0.48 1.87
N PHE A 67 5.29 0.24 1.17
CA PHE A 67 5.36 -0.79 0.14
C PHE A 67 5.02 -2.18 0.70
N ALA A 68 5.61 -2.58 1.82
CA ALA A 68 5.32 -3.86 2.47
C ALA A 68 3.83 -3.99 2.85
N LEU A 69 3.22 -2.91 3.35
CA LEU A 69 1.79 -2.86 3.65
C LEU A 69 0.92 -3.04 2.40
N PHE A 70 1.17 -2.26 1.34
CA PHE A 70 0.40 -2.35 0.10
C PHE A 70 0.61 -3.69 -0.60
N TRP A 71 1.83 -4.22 -0.57
CA TRP A 71 2.13 -5.55 -1.08
C TRP A 71 1.31 -6.62 -0.34
N THR A 72 1.32 -6.60 0.99
CA THR A 72 0.54 -7.53 1.83
C THR A 72 -0.95 -7.44 1.52
N LEU A 73 -1.51 -6.24 1.41
CA LEU A 73 -2.92 -6.05 1.05
C LEU A 73 -3.23 -6.60 -0.34
N THR A 74 -2.37 -6.35 -1.32
CA THR A 74 -2.53 -6.85 -2.69
C THR A 74 -2.52 -8.38 -2.73
N ILE A 75 -1.59 -9.00 -2.02
CA ILE A 75 -1.49 -10.45 -1.92
C ILE A 75 -2.71 -11.04 -1.18
N ALA A 76 -3.15 -10.41 -0.09
CA ALA A 76 -4.34 -10.86 0.65
C ALA A 76 -5.59 -10.84 -0.24
N VAL A 77 -5.82 -9.75 -0.97
CA VAL A 77 -6.95 -9.66 -1.92
C VAL A 77 -6.81 -10.71 -3.02
N GLY A 78 -5.61 -10.86 -3.61
CA GLY A 78 -5.33 -11.87 -4.62
C GLY A 78 -5.58 -13.30 -4.12
N ALA A 79 -5.19 -13.60 -2.88
CA ALA A 79 -5.42 -14.88 -2.25
C ALA A 79 -6.93 -15.17 -2.05
N ILE A 80 -7.70 -14.17 -1.59
CA ILE A 80 -9.17 -14.31 -1.45
C ILE A 80 -9.80 -14.60 -2.81
N VAL A 81 -9.47 -13.83 -3.85
CA VAL A 81 -9.99 -14.04 -5.20
C VAL A 81 -9.56 -15.41 -5.74
N GLY A 82 -8.32 -15.80 -5.50
CA GLY A 82 -7.79 -17.12 -5.86
C GLY A 82 -8.56 -18.27 -5.20
N MET A 83 -8.88 -18.16 -3.91
CA MET A 83 -9.69 -19.15 -3.19
C MET A 83 -11.11 -19.25 -3.76
N VAL A 84 -11.75 -18.12 -4.03
CA VAL A 84 -13.11 -18.11 -4.65
C VAL A 84 -13.08 -18.78 -6.03
N ASN A 85 -12.10 -18.47 -6.86
CA ASN A 85 -11.95 -19.09 -8.17
C ASN A 85 -11.67 -20.60 -8.08
N ALA A 86 -10.80 -21.01 -7.15
CA ALA A 86 -10.51 -22.43 -6.92
C ALA A 86 -11.76 -23.22 -6.48
N GLY A 87 -12.60 -22.63 -5.63
CA GLY A 87 -13.90 -23.20 -5.25
C GLY A 87 -14.79 -23.41 -6.48
N GLN A 88 -14.94 -22.39 -7.32
CA GLN A 88 -15.74 -22.50 -8.56
C GLN A 88 -15.22 -23.57 -9.53
N VAL A 89 -13.90 -23.75 -9.62
CA VAL A 89 -13.29 -24.81 -10.44
C VAL A 89 -13.59 -26.18 -9.85
N ALA A 90 -13.49 -26.33 -8.52
CA ALA A 90 -13.80 -27.57 -7.82
C ALA A 90 -15.30 -27.96 -7.96
N ASP A 91 -16.20 -26.97 -7.90
CA ASP A 91 -17.66 -27.20 -8.05
C ASP A 91 -18.03 -27.67 -9.47
N ARG A 92 -17.29 -27.24 -10.48
CA ARG A 92 -17.47 -27.66 -11.89
C ARG A 92 -16.82 -29.01 -12.20
N ALA A 93 -15.99 -29.53 -11.31
CA ALA A 93 -15.33 -30.81 -11.50
C ALA A 93 -16.32 -31.98 -11.38
N THR A 94 -16.47 -32.79 -12.43
CA THR A 94 -17.40 -33.91 -12.50
C THR A 94 -16.76 -35.23 -12.11
N THR A 95 -15.41 -35.34 -12.20
CA THR A 95 -14.67 -36.55 -11.87
C THR A 95 -13.81 -36.39 -10.62
N GLN A 96 -13.51 -37.51 -9.94
CA GLN A 96 -12.61 -37.53 -8.78
C GLN A 96 -11.20 -36.99 -9.15
N ALA A 97 -10.69 -37.32 -10.32
CA ALA A 97 -9.40 -36.86 -10.80
C ALA A 97 -9.37 -35.35 -10.99
N GLN A 98 -10.44 -34.75 -11.53
CA GLN A 98 -10.56 -33.30 -11.68
C GLN A 98 -10.65 -32.60 -10.32
N LYS A 99 -11.39 -33.14 -9.35
CA LYS A 99 -11.45 -32.61 -7.99
C LYS A 99 -10.09 -32.63 -7.30
N ALA A 100 -9.38 -33.76 -7.40
CA ALA A 100 -8.04 -33.89 -6.85
C ALA A 100 -7.05 -32.91 -7.52
N GLY A 101 -7.11 -32.75 -8.84
CA GLY A 101 -6.29 -31.79 -9.59
C GLY A 101 -6.58 -30.34 -9.18
N ALA A 102 -7.84 -29.96 -9.02
CA ALA A 102 -8.23 -28.63 -8.55
C ALA A 102 -7.71 -28.34 -7.13
N ALA A 103 -7.84 -29.32 -6.21
CA ALA A 103 -7.35 -29.19 -4.84
C ALA A 103 -5.82 -29.04 -4.79
N LEU A 104 -5.08 -29.86 -5.55
CA LEU A 104 -3.61 -29.78 -5.65
C LEU A 104 -3.18 -28.44 -6.26
N GLY A 105 -3.82 -28.02 -7.34
CA GLY A 105 -3.54 -26.73 -7.98
C GLY A 105 -3.77 -25.54 -7.04
N ALA A 106 -4.87 -25.55 -6.29
CA ALA A 106 -5.16 -24.52 -5.29
C ALA A 106 -4.11 -24.50 -4.17
N THR A 107 -3.75 -25.68 -3.63
CA THR A 107 -2.76 -25.80 -2.55
C THR A 107 -1.37 -25.32 -2.98
N LEU A 108 -0.91 -25.76 -4.15
CA LEU A 108 0.38 -25.34 -4.71
C LEU A 108 0.39 -23.85 -5.05
N GLY A 109 -0.68 -23.34 -5.67
CA GLY A 109 -0.83 -21.93 -5.99
C GLY A 109 -0.78 -21.04 -4.75
N MET A 110 -1.51 -21.42 -3.68
CA MET A 110 -1.47 -20.68 -2.41
C MET A 110 -0.11 -20.78 -1.73
N GLY A 111 0.53 -21.95 -1.76
CA GLY A 111 1.90 -22.13 -1.24
C GLY A 111 2.91 -21.22 -1.93
N MET A 112 2.87 -21.13 -3.25
CA MET A 112 3.72 -20.23 -4.03
C MET A 112 3.48 -18.76 -3.70
N ILE A 113 2.20 -18.34 -3.60
CA ILE A 113 1.83 -16.98 -3.22
C ILE A 113 2.37 -16.64 -1.84
N PHE A 114 2.24 -17.56 -0.88
CA PHE A 114 2.74 -17.37 0.48
C PHE A 114 4.27 -17.23 0.53
N VAL A 115 5.01 -18.10 -0.17
CA VAL A 115 6.48 -18.02 -0.26
C VAL A 115 6.93 -16.71 -0.89
N LEU A 116 6.29 -16.29 -1.97
CA LEU A 116 6.59 -15.04 -2.64
C LEU A 116 6.29 -13.83 -1.75
N TRP A 117 5.15 -13.83 -1.06
CA TRP A 117 4.80 -12.80 -0.09
C TRP A 117 5.84 -12.72 1.03
N LEU A 118 6.19 -13.84 1.65
CA LEU A 118 7.17 -13.90 2.74
C LEU A 118 8.54 -13.41 2.29
N GLY A 119 9.01 -13.84 1.11
CA GLY A 119 10.28 -13.41 0.54
C GLY A 119 10.35 -11.89 0.34
N VAL A 120 9.33 -11.31 -0.29
CA VAL A 120 9.29 -9.86 -0.55
C VAL A 120 9.17 -9.07 0.76
N VAL A 121 8.32 -9.49 1.71
CA VAL A 121 8.18 -8.79 2.99
C VAL A 121 9.46 -8.88 3.82
N THR A 122 10.11 -10.04 3.86
CA THR A 122 11.39 -10.21 4.56
C THR A 122 12.48 -9.33 3.96
N ALA A 123 12.63 -9.33 2.64
CA ALA A 123 13.59 -8.46 1.94
C ALA A 123 13.28 -6.97 2.19
N ALA A 124 12.01 -6.58 2.16
CA ALA A 124 11.58 -5.21 2.45
C ALA A 124 11.92 -4.81 3.91
N LEU A 125 11.67 -5.69 4.88
CA LEU A 125 12.00 -5.42 6.28
C LEU A 125 13.51 -5.27 6.49
N ILE A 126 14.32 -6.16 5.93
CA ILE A 126 15.79 -6.08 6.02
C ILE A 126 16.27 -4.76 5.42
N LEU A 127 15.86 -4.45 4.18
CA LEU A 127 16.23 -3.21 3.51
C LEU A 127 15.73 -1.98 4.28
N GLY A 128 14.51 -2.06 4.81
CA GLY A 128 13.92 -1.00 5.61
C GLY A 128 14.71 -0.70 6.88
N LEU A 129 15.20 -1.73 7.58
CA LEU A 129 16.02 -1.55 8.78
C LEU A 129 17.34 -0.83 8.46
N PHE A 130 17.97 -1.14 7.33
CA PHE A 130 19.17 -0.42 6.87
C PHE A 130 18.90 1.04 6.52
N LEU A 131 17.71 1.33 5.99
CA LEU A 131 17.33 2.69 5.59
C LEU A 131 16.71 3.50 6.73
N LYS A 132 16.41 2.87 7.87
CA LYS A 132 15.81 3.54 9.02
C LYS A 132 16.79 4.48 9.69
N LYS A 133 16.45 5.77 9.69
CA LYS A 133 17.19 6.82 10.41
C LYS A 133 16.40 7.19 11.66
N SER A 134 16.69 6.54 12.78
CA SER A 134 15.95 6.72 14.03
C SER A 134 16.00 8.14 14.59
N SER A 135 17.00 8.94 14.19
CA SER A 135 17.13 10.35 14.57
C SER A 135 16.19 11.30 13.83
N ILE A 136 15.53 10.81 12.75
CA ILE A 136 14.63 11.65 11.95
C ILE A 136 13.20 11.43 12.45
N VAL A 137 12.65 12.47 13.08
CA VAL A 137 11.25 12.56 13.49
C VAL A 137 10.67 13.82 12.84
N GLU A 138 9.69 13.64 11.98
CA GLU A 138 8.97 14.72 11.32
C GLU A 138 7.63 14.91 12.01
N HIS A 139 7.31 16.12 12.42
CA HIS A 139 6.04 16.48 13.03
C HIS A 139 5.21 17.28 12.03
N GLY A 140 3.91 17.06 12.03
CA GLY A 140 2.98 17.92 11.33
C GLY A 140 3.00 19.36 11.89
N PRO A 141 2.41 20.33 11.16
CA PRO A 141 2.36 21.70 11.65
C PRO A 141 1.71 21.73 13.03
N THR A 142 2.37 22.36 13.97
CA THR A 142 1.75 22.78 15.23
C THR A 142 0.75 23.87 14.88
N GLY A 143 -0.47 23.81 15.43
CA GLY A 143 -1.53 24.80 15.20
C GLY A 143 -1.03 26.23 15.39
N PRO A 144 -1.82 27.25 15.03
CA PRO A 144 -1.37 28.63 14.99
C PRO A 144 -0.71 28.98 16.32
N LEU A 145 0.59 29.31 16.24
CA LEU A 145 1.28 29.89 17.38
C LEU A 145 0.41 31.04 17.85
N VAL A 146 -0.20 30.92 19.01
CA VAL A 146 -0.79 32.05 19.71
C VAL A 146 0.35 33.05 19.84
N GLN A 147 0.36 34.05 18.98
CA GLN A 147 1.28 35.17 19.13
C GLN A 147 1.02 35.66 20.55
N ALA A 148 2.00 35.41 21.42
CA ALA A 148 2.01 36.03 22.73
C ALA A 148 1.95 37.53 22.46
N THR A 149 0.79 38.11 22.62
CA THR A 149 0.59 39.55 22.62
C THR A 149 1.41 40.03 23.79
N THR A 150 2.62 40.53 23.52
CA THR A 150 3.37 41.34 24.47
C THR A 150 2.47 42.55 24.74
N VAL A 151 1.78 42.50 25.85
CA VAL A 151 1.11 43.68 26.45
C VAL A 151 2.26 44.52 27.01
N GLU A 152 2.57 45.61 26.32
CA GLU A 152 3.33 46.71 26.89
C GLU A 152 2.45 47.52 27.84
#